data_86ccef2bf0bb2b6a18896fd64757b377
#
_entry.id   86ccef2bf0bb2b6a18896fd64757b377
#
_cell.length_a   1.000
_cell.length_b   1.000
_cell.length_c   1.000
_cell.angle_alpha   90.00
_cell.angle_beta   90.00
_cell.angle_gamma   90.00
#
_symmetry.space_group_name_H-M   'P 1'
#
loop_
_entity.id
_entity.type
_entity.pdbx_description
1 polymer ?
#
loop_
_entity_poly.entity_id
_entity_poly.type
_entity_poly.pdbx_seq_one_letter_code
_entity_poly.pdbx_strand_id
1 'polypeptide(L)'
;MAELAGYVWLVVVGAFVAFGFGWGTGANDVANAFGTSVGSKTLTLRQAVIIASIFEFAGALLLGRVSTNTIASGIADITSFTREPEVYAYGMVCALGVGTIWLIITSYYGLNVSSTHTIIGGIIGFALVWDGGDAVMWAKRDPGSFPPYKGVISIVLSWFISPLLTAAVAALIFFIVRTCVLRQRNAYTLAFWTLPPFVLITVFINMFFVFTKGAKKTLSRDSNWSDSKAAWISVIVAVCAALLCICVALPLLKKMADRHFDHNGNRITPIVPRGDYNIHPEEPLSSWQKFKKAATHGVDVDIHNIVKTDDKIGDIHDAAEKFEERVEYAFSYLQVFSAICVIFAHGAGEVGYMAGPLATIWDVYQKGQLSKNVTPPVWIILICAVGLVIGLATYGYNVTQAMGVKLAKLTPTRGFAAELSTALVIMIASQYGLPTSSSQCITGAIIGVGLLEGAKGVNWNQFLKQFASWVSTLLVIGLAVAAVFSQGVYAPSKIQGKEVIMYEDRVANLTTGIYKDFNANLQSYKSNSDALLLPTLPPTTWADLNTTVTSAATKTKNLVDPKVTQTTDVDQILGSLYQSLSLLQNYTIFTLGQSTVFPGAQACIDPAVANSSTAACRSPTLLPKELMK
;
A
#
# COMPACT_ATOMS: atom_id res chain seq x y z
N MET A 1 19.50 20.95 6.07
CA MET A 1 18.94 19.61 5.94
C MET A 1 20.03 18.65 6.36
N ALA A 2 19.89 18.04 7.54
CA ALA A 2 20.79 16.96 7.90
C ALA A 2 20.45 15.83 6.95
N GLU A 3 21.31 15.57 5.99
CA GLU A 3 21.23 14.38 5.17
C GLU A 3 21.38 13.20 6.11
N LEU A 4 20.37 12.33 6.16
CA LEU A 4 20.49 11.03 6.81
C LEU A 4 21.45 10.14 6.00
N ALA A 5 22.63 10.65 5.69
CA ALA A 5 23.63 9.98 4.84
C ALA A 5 23.98 8.59 5.38
N GLY A 6 23.94 8.41 6.70
CA GLY A 6 24.12 7.11 7.34
C GLY A 6 23.03 6.08 7.03
N TYR A 7 21.87 6.50 6.51
CA TYR A 7 20.70 5.65 6.24
C TYR A 7 20.44 5.39 4.75
N VAL A 8 21.36 5.74 3.85
CA VAL A 8 21.27 5.40 2.41
C VAL A 8 21.00 3.90 2.21
N TRP A 9 21.56 3.05 3.06
CA TRP A 9 21.35 1.62 3.00
C TRP A 9 19.88 1.21 3.11
N LEU A 10 19.04 1.95 3.87
CA LEU A 10 17.59 1.70 3.96
C LEU A 10 16.92 1.88 2.59
N VAL A 11 17.32 2.90 1.82
CA VAL A 11 16.80 3.13 0.47
C VAL A 11 17.22 2.01 -0.48
N VAL A 12 18.51 1.63 -0.43
CA VAL A 12 19.04 0.58 -1.31
C VAL A 12 18.39 -0.77 -0.99
N VAL A 13 18.43 -1.20 0.28
CA VAL A 13 17.79 -2.46 0.70
C VAL A 13 16.28 -2.37 0.49
N GLY A 14 15.66 -1.23 0.81
CA GLY A 14 14.24 -0.97 0.57
C GLY A 14 13.82 -1.16 -0.89
N ALA A 15 14.65 -0.70 -1.84
CA ALA A 15 14.38 -0.91 -3.27
C ALA A 15 14.43 -2.38 -3.67
N PHE A 16 15.41 -3.15 -3.16
CA PHE A 16 15.51 -4.59 -3.42
C PHE A 16 14.34 -5.38 -2.82
N VAL A 17 13.98 -5.11 -1.55
CA VAL A 17 12.86 -5.81 -0.92
C VAL A 17 11.50 -5.38 -1.48
N ALA A 18 11.35 -4.13 -1.94
CA ALA A 18 10.14 -3.68 -2.63
C ALA A 18 9.98 -4.35 -4.00
N PHE A 19 11.08 -4.50 -4.76
CA PHE A 19 11.11 -5.30 -5.98
C PHE A 19 10.73 -6.76 -5.69
N GLY A 20 11.33 -7.36 -4.64
CA GLY A 20 11.04 -8.73 -4.20
C GLY A 20 9.58 -8.90 -3.76
N PHE A 21 9.04 -7.94 -3.04
CA PHE A 21 7.62 -7.94 -2.65
C PHE A 21 6.72 -7.86 -3.88
N GLY A 22 7.05 -7.01 -4.86
CA GLY A 22 6.38 -6.97 -6.16
C GLY A 22 6.44 -8.31 -6.87
N TRP A 23 7.60 -8.95 -6.91
CA TRP A 23 7.76 -10.28 -7.49
C TRP A 23 6.89 -11.33 -6.79
N GLY A 24 6.93 -11.37 -5.45
CA GLY A 24 6.07 -12.28 -4.67
C GLY A 24 4.57 -12.02 -4.89
N THR A 25 4.17 -10.74 -4.93
CA THR A 25 2.78 -10.33 -5.23
C THR A 25 2.38 -10.79 -6.62
N GLY A 26 3.17 -10.51 -7.67
CA GLY A 26 2.86 -10.94 -9.03
C GLY A 26 2.74 -12.46 -9.15
N ALA A 27 3.61 -13.23 -8.49
CA ALA A 27 3.55 -14.69 -8.46
C ALA A 27 2.29 -15.22 -7.77
N ASN A 28 1.81 -14.55 -6.73
CA ASN A 28 0.59 -14.94 -6.01
C ASN A 28 -0.68 -14.44 -6.71
N ASP A 29 -0.69 -13.21 -7.17
CA ASP A 29 -1.88 -12.50 -7.59
C ASP A 29 -2.22 -12.66 -9.08
N VAL A 30 -1.37 -13.32 -9.88
CA VAL A 30 -1.73 -13.68 -11.28
C VAL A 30 -3.05 -14.45 -11.35
N ALA A 31 -3.34 -15.26 -10.34
CA ALA A 31 -4.56 -16.01 -10.23
C ALA A 31 -5.80 -15.12 -10.03
N ASN A 32 -5.63 -13.94 -9.43
CA ASN A 32 -6.72 -13.01 -9.16
C ASN A 32 -7.24 -12.34 -10.43
N ALA A 33 -6.35 -12.13 -11.41
CA ALA A 33 -6.70 -11.51 -12.68
C ALA A 33 -6.99 -12.54 -13.79
N PHE A 34 -6.20 -13.60 -13.87
CA PHE A 34 -6.25 -14.56 -14.99
C PHE A 34 -6.61 -15.99 -14.57
N GLY A 35 -6.73 -16.29 -13.28
CA GLY A 35 -7.16 -17.63 -12.83
C GLY A 35 -8.47 -18.07 -13.45
N THR A 36 -9.41 -17.15 -13.58
CA THR A 36 -10.71 -17.37 -14.24
C THR A 36 -10.56 -17.62 -15.74
N SER A 37 -9.79 -16.79 -16.45
CA SER A 37 -9.60 -16.87 -17.89
C SER A 37 -8.76 -18.06 -18.31
N VAL A 38 -7.73 -18.44 -17.54
CA VAL A 38 -6.94 -19.66 -17.79
C VAL A 38 -7.71 -20.89 -17.33
N GLY A 39 -8.44 -20.82 -16.22
CA GLY A 39 -9.29 -21.89 -15.71
C GLY A 39 -10.46 -22.25 -16.65
N SER A 40 -11.04 -21.27 -17.33
CA SER A 40 -12.07 -21.48 -18.36
C SER A 40 -11.50 -21.93 -19.72
N LYS A 41 -10.18 -22.02 -19.87
CA LYS A 41 -9.47 -22.30 -21.13
C LYS A 41 -9.63 -21.20 -22.20
N THR A 42 -10.05 -20.02 -21.81
CA THR A 42 -10.16 -18.85 -22.68
C THR A 42 -8.78 -18.34 -23.11
N LEU A 43 -7.83 -18.33 -22.18
CA LEU A 43 -6.43 -17.97 -22.41
C LEU A 43 -5.51 -19.11 -21.99
N THR A 44 -4.37 -19.22 -22.67
CA THR A 44 -3.23 -19.98 -22.15
C THR A 44 -2.50 -19.15 -21.10
N LEU A 45 -1.80 -19.80 -20.18
CA LEU A 45 -1.02 -19.12 -19.15
C LEU A 45 0.01 -18.15 -19.76
N ARG A 46 0.64 -18.54 -20.89
CA ARG A 46 1.56 -17.68 -21.65
C ARG A 46 0.89 -16.42 -22.19
N GLN A 47 -0.31 -16.54 -22.77
CA GLN A 47 -1.08 -15.38 -23.26
C GLN A 47 -1.48 -14.46 -22.10
N ALA A 48 -1.92 -15.04 -20.98
CA ALA A 48 -2.27 -14.29 -19.78
C ALA A 48 -1.08 -13.45 -19.27
N VAL A 49 0.12 -14.03 -19.18
CA VAL A 49 1.33 -13.32 -18.75
C VAL A 49 1.71 -12.20 -19.71
N ILE A 50 1.60 -12.40 -21.03
CA ILE A 50 1.87 -11.33 -22.02
C ILE A 50 0.89 -10.16 -21.86
N ILE A 51 -0.40 -10.46 -21.71
CA ILE A 51 -1.43 -9.44 -21.50
C ILE A 51 -1.17 -8.69 -20.17
N ALA A 52 -0.88 -9.43 -19.09
CA ALA A 52 -0.55 -8.87 -17.81
C ALA A 52 0.67 -7.94 -17.86
N SER A 53 1.73 -8.37 -18.54
CA SER A 53 2.97 -7.56 -18.67
C SER A 53 2.72 -6.19 -19.29
N ILE A 54 1.71 -6.05 -20.12
CA ILE A 54 1.36 -4.78 -20.76
C ILE A 54 0.39 -3.98 -19.87
N PHE A 55 -0.74 -4.60 -19.53
CA PHE A 55 -1.86 -3.85 -18.93
C PHE A 55 -1.72 -3.65 -17.42
N GLU A 56 -1.14 -4.59 -16.70
CA GLU A 56 -0.83 -4.41 -15.28
C GLU A 56 0.28 -3.40 -15.08
N PHE A 57 1.33 -3.47 -15.89
CA PHE A 57 2.39 -2.47 -15.87
C PHE A 57 1.86 -1.07 -16.20
N ALA A 58 0.99 -0.96 -17.21
CA ALA A 58 0.36 0.31 -17.56
C ALA A 58 -0.53 0.83 -16.42
N GLY A 59 -1.34 -0.03 -15.80
CA GLY A 59 -2.15 0.32 -14.63
C GLY A 59 -1.32 0.82 -13.46
N ALA A 60 -0.25 0.10 -13.12
CA ALA A 60 0.69 0.45 -12.07
C ALA A 60 1.34 1.83 -12.32
N LEU A 61 1.84 2.05 -13.54
CA LEU A 61 2.55 3.28 -13.89
C LEU A 61 1.62 4.51 -13.92
N LEU A 62 0.42 4.35 -14.49
CA LEU A 62 -0.52 5.46 -14.67
C LEU A 62 -1.31 5.79 -13.40
N LEU A 63 -1.67 4.79 -12.60
CA LEU A 63 -2.63 4.94 -11.49
C LEU A 63 -2.08 4.48 -10.13
N GLY A 64 -0.86 3.93 -10.05
CA GLY A 64 -0.31 3.31 -8.85
C GLY A 64 -0.11 4.20 -7.61
N ARG A 65 -0.39 5.49 -7.74
CA ARG A 65 -0.34 6.44 -6.62
C ARG A 65 -1.59 6.45 -5.73
N VAL A 66 -2.65 5.76 -6.14
CA VAL A 66 -3.96 5.83 -5.47
C VAL A 66 -3.92 5.22 -4.07
N SER A 67 -3.30 4.05 -3.91
CA SER A 67 -3.29 3.29 -2.66
C SER A 67 -2.11 3.63 -1.73
N THR A 68 -1.13 4.39 -2.21
CA THR A 68 0.14 4.65 -1.50
C THR A 68 -0.05 5.27 -0.11
N ASN A 69 -0.89 6.30 0.02
CA ASN A 69 -1.03 7.03 1.27
C ASN A 69 -1.69 6.21 2.38
N THR A 70 -2.63 5.32 2.03
CA THR A 70 -3.29 4.44 3.02
C THR A 70 -2.27 3.50 3.68
N ILE A 71 -1.30 3.02 2.92
CA ILE A 71 -0.25 2.15 3.43
C ILE A 71 0.84 2.94 4.14
N ALA A 72 1.23 4.09 3.61
CA ALA A 72 2.31 4.89 4.15
C ALA A 72 2.02 5.49 5.53
N SER A 73 0.75 5.85 5.83
CA SER A 73 0.39 6.59 7.05
C SER A 73 -1.01 6.28 7.62
N GLY A 74 -1.70 5.28 7.09
CA GLY A 74 -3.08 4.97 7.48
C GLY A 74 -3.23 3.76 8.42
N ILE A 75 -2.14 3.07 8.78
CA ILE A 75 -2.14 1.83 9.57
C ILE A 75 -1.43 2.05 10.90
N ALA A 76 -0.17 2.48 10.88
CA ALA A 76 0.55 2.90 12.07
C ALA A 76 0.38 4.40 12.30
N ASP A 77 0.34 4.81 13.57
CA ASP A 77 0.33 6.21 13.93
C ASP A 77 1.75 6.78 13.78
N ILE A 78 1.94 7.56 12.73
CA ILE A 78 3.24 8.18 12.43
C ILE A 78 3.70 9.15 13.52
N THR A 79 2.80 9.62 14.40
CA THR A 79 3.16 10.53 15.49
C THR A 79 4.03 9.86 16.54
N SER A 80 3.87 8.54 16.74
CA SER A 80 4.72 7.74 17.64
C SER A 80 6.17 7.61 17.13
N PHE A 81 6.43 7.90 15.85
CA PHE A 81 7.75 7.79 15.22
C PHE A 81 8.35 9.15 14.83
N THR A 82 7.73 10.26 15.23
CA THR A 82 8.12 11.59 14.76
C THR A 82 9.57 11.94 15.10
N ARG A 83 10.10 11.42 16.22
CA ARG A 83 11.47 11.69 16.67
C ARG A 83 12.51 10.87 15.95
N GLU A 84 12.16 9.63 15.61
CA GLU A 84 13.05 8.69 14.95
C GLU A 84 12.39 8.17 13.67
N PRO A 85 12.26 9.01 12.65
CA PRO A 85 11.59 8.66 11.39
C PRO A 85 12.29 7.52 10.66
N GLU A 86 13.60 7.34 10.87
CA GLU A 86 14.40 6.23 10.34
C GLU A 86 13.96 4.87 10.90
N VAL A 87 13.47 4.83 12.14
CA VAL A 87 12.91 3.60 12.73
C VAL A 87 11.66 3.16 11.98
N TYR A 88 10.79 4.11 11.62
CA TYR A 88 9.63 3.83 10.80
C TYR A 88 10.04 3.32 9.40
N ALA A 89 11.04 3.97 8.78
CA ALA A 89 11.60 3.53 7.51
C ALA A 89 12.19 2.12 7.60
N TYR A 90 12.91 1.79 8.67
CA TYR A 90 13.41 0.44 8.94
C TYR A 90 12.27 -0.58 9.11
N GLY A 91 11.21 -0.22 9.83
CA GLY A 91 9.99 -1.04 9.95
C GLY A 91 9.38 -1.38 8.59
N MET A 92 9.33 -0.40 7.67
CA MET A 92 8.87 -0.62 6.31
C MET A 92 9.78 -1.58 5.51
N VAL A 93 11.11 -1.50 5.69
CA VAL A 93 12.05 -2.48 5.09
C VAL A 93 11.77 -3.88 5.63
N CYS A 94 11.59 -4.04 6.95
CA CYS A 94 11.27 -5.33 7.56
C CYS A 94 9.95 -5.90 7.03
N ALA A 95 8.90 -5.08 6.93
CA ALA A 95 7.59 -5.49 6.42
C ALA A 95 7.67 -5.97 4.95
N LEU A 96 8.39 -5.24 4.11
CA LEU A 96 8.61 -5.62 2.71
C LEU A 96 9.45 -6.91 2.60
N GLY A 97 10.54 -7.02 3.36
CA GLY A 97 11.45 -8.16 3.30
C GLY A 97 10.81 -9.47 3.75
N VAL A 98 10.20 -9.46 4.93
CA VAL A 98 9.49 -10.64 5.47
C VAL A 98 8.29 -10.99 4.59
N GLY A 99 7.55 -9.97 4.13
CA GLY A 99 6.44 -10.15 3.21
C GLY A 99 6.84 -10.78 1.88
N THR A 100 8.01 -10.41 1.33
CA THR A 100 8.58 -11.03 0.12
C THR A 100 8.76 -12.53 0.31
N ILE A 101 9.43 -12.93 1.40
CA ILE A 101 9.70 -14.35 1.70
C ILE A 101 8.39 -15.13 1.82
N TRP A 102 7.42 -14.57 2.54
CA TRP A 102 6.11 -15.21 2.73
C TRP A 102 5.34 -15.39 1.41
N LEU A 103 5.26 -14.35 0.59
CA LEU A 103 4.57 -14.40 -0.70
C LEU A 103 5.19 -15.45 -1.64
N ILE A 104 6.51 -15.57 -1.65
CA ILE A 104 7.20 -16.61 -2.44
C ILE A 104 6.87 -18.00 -1.91
N ILE A 105 6.96 -18.23 -0.59
CA ILE A 105 6.65 -19.50 0.03
C ILE A 105 5.21 -19.92 -0.27
N THR A 106 4.25 -19.02 -0.06
CA THR A 106 2.83 -19.31 -0.28
C THR A 106 2.50 -19.56 -1.74
N SER A 107 3.14 -18.83 -2.67
CA SER A 107 2.99 -19.07 -4.11
C SER A 107 3.53 -20.44 -4.53
N TYR A 108 4.66 -20.87 -3.95
CA TYR A 108 5.20 -22.21 -4.19
C TYR A 108 4.24 -23.32 -3.77
N TYR A 109 3.56 -23.16 -2.63
CA TYR A 109 2.55 -24.12 -2.15
C TYR A 109 1.16 -23.96 -2.80
N GLY A 110 0.99 -23.02 -3.71
CA GLY A 110 -0.29 -22.75 -4.36
C GLY A 110 -1.36 -22.18 -3.42
N LEU A 111 -0.92 -21.49 -2.35
CA LEU A 111 -1.82 -20.79 -1.44
C LEU A 111 -2.03 -19.37 -1.93
N ASN A 112 -3.27 -19.04 -2.27
CA ASN A 112 -3.63 -17.67 -2.64
C ASN A 112 -3.79 -16.82 -1.38
N VAL A 113 -2.74 -16.09 -1.02
CA VAL A 113 -2.73 -15.16 0.12
C VAL A 113 -2.97 -13.73 -0.36
N SER A 114 -3.18 -12.82 0.56
CA SER A 114 -3.39 -11.41 0.24
C SER A 114 -2.12 -10.59 0.47
N SER A 115 -1.63 -9.92 -0.56
CA SER A 115 -0.58 -8.90 -0.48
C SER A 115 -0.92 -7.79 0.52
N THR A 116 -2.23 -7.41 0.55
CA THR A 116 -2.76 -6.42 1.51
C THR A 116 -2.62 -6.89 2.95
N HIS A 117 -2.99 -8.14 3.27
CA HIS A 117 -2.82 -8.71 4.61
C HIS A 117 -1.35 -8.78 5.00
N THR A 118 -0.50 -9.14 4.05
CA THR A 118 0.95 -9.27 4.24
C THR A 118 1.55 -7.94 4.68
N ILE A 119 1.31 -6.86 3.93
CA ILE A 119 1.92 -5.56 4.26
C ILE A 119 1.30 -4.94 5.52
N ILE A 120 -0.03 -5.06 5.70
CA ILE A 120 -0.71 -4.52 6.88
C ILE A 120 -0.30 -5.27 8.15
N GLY A 121 -0.22 -6.60 8.09
CA GLY A 121 0.29 -7.41 9.20
C GLY A 121 1.71 -7.01 9.61
N GLY A 122 2.58 -6.78 8.62
CA GLY A 122 3.94 -6.30 8.85
C GLY A 122 4.00 -4.94 9.53
N ILE A 123 3.19 -3.98 9.07
CA ILE A 123 3.14 -2.63 9.65
C ILE A 123 2.61 -2.67 11.09
N ILE A 124 1.54 -3.44 11.35
CA ILE A 124 1.03 -3.64 12.70
C ILE A 124 2.11 -4.29 13.58
N GLY A 125 2.83 -5.29 13.05
CA GLY A 125 3.87 -6.02 13.79
C GLY A 125 4.98 -5.09 14.31
N PHE A 126 5.59 -4.27 13.46
CA PHE A 126 6.63 -3.37 13.92
C PHE A 126 6.11 -2.20 14.76
N ALA A 127 4.90 -1.70 14.48
CA ALA A 127 4.30 -0.65 15.27
C ALA A 127 4.03 -1.11 16.71
N LEU A 128 3.49 -2.31 16.90
CA LEU A 128 3.28 -2.89 18.24
C LEU A 128 4.58 -3.07 19.03
N VAL A 129 5.68 -3.39 18.38
CA VAL A 129 6.99 -3.50 19.03
C VAL A 129 7.50 -2.13 19.46
N TRP A 130 7.26 -1.09 18.67
CA TRP A 130 7.78 0.24 18.93
C TRP A 130 7.11 0.94 20.11
N ASP A 131 5.80 1.09 20.08
CA ASP A 131 5.03 1.83 21.09
C ASP A 131 3.71 1.14 21.50
N GLY A 132 3.65 -0.18 21.36
CA GLY A 132 2.48 -0.96 21.73
C GLY A 132 1.24 -0.61 20.92
N GLY A 133 0.07 -0.73 21.57
CA GLY A 133 -1.22 -0.47 20.92
C GLY A 133 -1.42 0.97 20.46
N ASP A 134 -0.72 1.93 21.05
CA ASP A 134 -0.84 3.36 20.74
C ASP A 134 -0.18 3.72 19.39
N ALA A 135 0.82 2.93 18.97
CA ALA A 135 1.44 3.09 17.66
C ALA A 135 0.60 2.54 16.50
N VAL A 136 -0.54 1.90 16.76
CA VAL A 136 -1.42 1.35 15.73
C VAL A 136 -2.71 2.16 15.65
N MET A 137 -3.07 2.59 14.46
CA MET A 137 -4.32 3.31 14.21
C MET A 137 -5.49 2.31 14.13
N TRP A 138 -6.00 1.84 15.29
CA TRP A 138 -7.06 0.83 15.33
C TRP A 138 -8.38 1.32 14.75
N ALA A 139 -8.89 2.44 15.28
CA ALA A 139 -10.16 3.03 14.87
C ALA A 139 -10.16 4.53 15.12
N LYS A 140 -10.00 5.33 14.09
CA LYS A 140 -10.12 6.78 14.18
C LYS A 140 -11.46 7.22 13.58
N ARG A 141 -12.31 7.84 14.40
CA ARG A 141 -13.58 8.37 13.91
C ARG A 141 -13.33 9.55 12.98
N ASP A 142 -13.92 9.49 11.79
CA ASP A 142 -13.89 10.56 10.79
C ASP A 142 -15.32 10.76 10.26
N PRO A 143 -16.12 11.65 10.88
CA PRO A 143 -17.54 11.83 10.53
C PRO A 143 -17.78 12.32 9.11
N GLY A 144 -16.76 12.87 8.44
CA GLY A 144 -16.84 13.35 7.05
C GLY A 144 -16.52 12.28 6.00
N SER A 145 -16.18 11.07 6.41
CA SER A 145 -15.88 9.96 5.50
C SER A 145 -16.92 8.84 5.58
N PHE A 146 -17.02 8.05 4.52
CA PHE A 146 -17.74 6.78 4.56
C PHE A 146 -16.78 5.63 4.26
N PRO A 147 -16.66 4.60 5.10
CA PRO A 147 -17.25 4.49 6.44
C PRO A 147 -16.71 5.54 7.42
N PRO A 148 -17.44 5.86 8.51
CA PRO A 148 -17.08 6.94 9.44
C PRO A 148 -15.92 6.60 10.38
N TYR A 149 -15.17 5.56 10.06
CA TYR A 149 -13.99 5.08 10.79
C TYR A 149 -12.84 4.84 9.81
N LYS A 150 -11.65 5.29 10.17
CA LYS A 150 -10.38 5.00 9.49
C LYS A 150 -9.51 4.10 10.36
N GLY A 151 -8.49 3.49 9.77
CA GLY A 151 -7.56 2.60 10.46
C GLY A 151 -7.87 1.12 10.27
N VAL A 152 -7.25 0.29 11.10
CA VAL A 152 -7.25 -1.18 10.96
C VAL A 152 -8.66 -1.78 10.95
N ILE A 153 -9.58 -1.27 11.79
CA ILE A 153 -10.93 -1.83 11.90
C ILE A 153 -11.72 -1.75 10.58
N SER A 154 -11.63 -0.62 9.88
CA SER A 154 -12.32 -0.47 8.58
C SER A 154 -11.73 -1.37 7.51
N ILE A 155 -10.43 -1.61 7.58
CA ILE A 155 -9.73 -2.52 6.67
C ILE A 155 -10.17 -3.97 6.95
N VAL A 156 -10.15 -4.40 8.21
CA VAL A 156 -10.59 -5.74 8.61
C VAL A 156 -12.05 -5.99 8.23
N LEU A 157 -12.94 -5.01 8.45
CA LEU A 157 -14.34 -5.11 8.01
C LEU A 157 -14.45 -5.30 6.50
N SER A 158 -13.62 -4.61 5.71
CA SER A 158 -13.62 -4.75 4.25
C SER A 158 -13.26 -6.17 3.80
N TRP A 159 -12.41 -6.88 4.54
CA TRP A 159 -12.01 -8.26 4.24
C TRP A 159 -13.14 -9.29 4.38
N PHE A 160 -14.18 -8.98 5.14
CA PHE A 160 -15.38 -9.82 5.24
C PHE A 160 -16.48 -9.35 4.29
N ILE A 161 -16.70 -8.04 4.21
CA ILE A 161 -17.79 -7.47 3.41
C ILE A 161 -17.52 -7.65 1.92
N SER A 162 -16.27 -7.38 1.45
CA SER A 162 -15.96 -7.41 0.02
C SER A 162 -16.16 -8.78 -0.62
N PRO A 163 -15.66 -9.91 -0.09
CA PRO A 163 -15.85 -11.21 -0.72
C PRO A 163 -17.32 -11.65 -0.70
N LEU A 164 -18.07 -11.33 0.36
CA LEU A 164 -19.51 -11.64 0.43
C LEU A 164 -20.30 -10.83 -0.61
N LEU A 165 -20.03 -9.54 -0.71
CA LEU A 165 -20.65 -8.69 -1.72
C LEU A 165 -20.29 -9.15 -3.14
N THR A 166 -19.02 -9.47 -3.36
CA THR A 166 -18.56 -9.94 -4.68
C THR A 166 -19.21 -11.29 -5.05
N ALA A 167 -19.35 -12.19 -4.08
CA ALA A 167 -20.07 -13.45 -4.28
C ALA A 167 -21.52 -13.23 -4.70
N ALA A 168 -22.23 -12.34 -3.99
CA ALA A 168 -23.62 -12.02 -4.29
C ALA A 168 -23.77 -11.37 -5.68
N VAL A 169 -22.91 -10.41 -6.02
CA VAL A 169 -22.93 -9.74 -7.33
C VAL A 169 -22.57 -10.72 -8.46
N ALA A 170 -21.55 -11.56 -8.28
CA ALA A 170 -21.17 -12.58 -9.27
C ALA A 170 -22.28 -13.60 -9.51
N ALA A 171 -22.88 -14.08 -8.44
CA ALA A 171 -24.03 -14.98 -8.52
C ALA A 171 -25.21 -14.32 -9.25
N LEU A 172 -25.51 -13.06 -8.97
CA LEU A 172 -26.58 -12.31 -9.65
C LEU A 172 -26.29 -12.16 -11.15
N ILE A 173 -25.08 -11.71 -11.51
CA ILE A 173 -24.68 -11.53 -12.92
C ILE A 173 -24.79 -12.88 -13.66
N PHE A 174 -24.21 -13.94 -13.10
CA PHE A 174 -24.25 -15.25 -13.73
C PHE A 174 -25.67 -15.82 -13.77
N PHE A 175 -26.48 -15.63 -12.73
CA PHE A 175 -27.89 -16.03 -12.73
C PHE A 175 -28.67 -15.37 -13.88
N ILE A 176 -28.47 -14.06 -14.10
CA ILE A 176 -29.09 -13.32 -15.21
C ILE A 176 -28.63 -13.90 -16.56
N VAL A 177 -27.31 -14.05 -16.76
CA VAL A 177 -26.75 -14.60 -17.99
C VAL A 177 -27.25 -16.03 -18.22
N ARG A 178 -27.23 -16.87 -17.19
CA ARG A 178 -27.70 -18.26 -17.26
C ARG A 178 -29.17 -18.36 -17.66
N THR A 179 -30.03 -17.56 -17.03
CA THR A 179 -31.48 -17.64 -17.23
C THR A 179 -31.93 -16.97 -18.51
N CYS A 180 -31.39 -15.78 -18.81
CA CYS A 180 -31.84 -14.97 -19.94
C CYS A 180 -31.13 -15.29 -21.26
N VAL A 181 -29.96 -15.94 -21.20
CA VAL A 181 -29.17 -16.22 -22.41
C VAL A 181 -28.90 -17.71 -22.55
N LEU A 182 -28.18 -18.34 -21.61
CA LEU A 182 -27.61 -19.68 -21.78
C LEU A 182 -28.68 -20.79 -21.89
N ARG A 183 -29.78 -20.68 -21.15
CA ARG A 183 -30.88 -21.64 -21.09
C ARG A 183 -31.95 -21.40 -22.17
N GLN A 184 -31.79 -20.39 -23.03
CA GLN A 184 -32.77 -20.06 -24.05
C GLN A 184 -32.51 -20.88 -25.32
N ARG A 185 -33.57 -21.18 -26.08
CA ARG A 185 -33.49 -21.93 -27.37
C ARG A 185 -32.63 -21.21 -28.43
N ASN A 186 -32.56 -19.89 -28.36
CA ASN A 186 -31.79 -19.04 -29.28
C ASN A 186 -30.58 -18.42 -28.57
N ALA A 187 -29.94 -19.16 -27.65
CA ALA A 187 -28.84 -18.71 -26.80
C ALA A 187 -27.71 -18.04 -27.60
N TYR A 188 -27.35 -18.60 -28.76
CA TYR A 188 -26.30 -18.04 -29.61
C TYR A 188 -26.62 -16.61 -30.08
N THR A 189 -27.82 -16.38 -30.58
CA THR A 189 -28.24 -15.03 -31.01
C THR A 189 -28.31 -14.06 -29.83
N LEU A 190 -28.86 -14.51 -28.70
CA LEU A 190 -28.96 -13.69 -27.49
C LEU A 190 -27.58 -13.34 -26.93
N ALA A 191 -26.60 -14.22 -27.01
CA ALA A 191 -25.23 -13.94 -26.62
C ALA A 191 -24.69 -12.71 -27.34
N PHE A 192 -24.84 -12.61 -28.66
CA PHE A 192 -24.38 -11.45 -29.44
C PHE A 192 -25.11 -10.16 -29.06
N TRP A 193 -26.39 -10.21 -28.69
CA TRP A 193 -27.14 -9.03 -28.23
C TRP A 193 -26.73 -8.57 -26.83
N THR A 194 -26.23 -9.47 -26.00
CA THR A 194 -25.81 -9.14 -24.62
C THR A 194 -24.37 -8.63 -24.52
N LEU A 195 -23.51 -8.91 -25.52
CA LEU A 195 -22.12 -8.44 -25.52
C LEU A 195 -21.99 -6.90 -25.45
N PRO A 196 -22.66 -6.09 -26.28
CA PRO A 196 -22.51 -4.63 -26.24
C PRO A 196 -22.92 -3.99 -24.92
N PRO A 197 -24.06 -4.35 -24.28
CA PRO A 197 -24.40 -3.88 -22.94
C PRO A 197 -23.33 -4.21 -21.89
N PHE A 198 -22.77 -5.40 -21.91
CA PHE A 198 -21.69 -5.77 -20.99
C PHE A 198 -20.39 -5.00 -21.25
N VAL A 199 -20.02 -4.78 -22.51
CA VAL A 199 -18.89 -3.90 -22.86
C VAL A 199 -19.14 -2.48 -22.35
N LEU A 200 -20.34 -1.93 -22.55
CA LEU A 200 -20.70 -0.61 -22.06
C LEU A 200 -20.52 -0.50 -20.54
N ILE A 201 -21.08 -1.45 -19.78
CA ILE A 201 -20.97 -1.48 -18.30
C ILE A 201 -19.50 -1.61 -17.89
N THR A 202 -18.76 -2.54 -18.48
CA THR A 202 -17.36 -2.79 -18.13
C THR A 202 -16.48 -1.57 -18.40
N VAL A 203 -16.63 -0.93 -19.57
CA VAL A 203 -15.87 0.28 -19.93
C VAL A 203 -16.25 1.45 -19.04
N PHE A 204 -17.55 1.65 -18.79
CA PHE A 204 -18.01 2.72 -17.90
C PHE A 204 -17.38 2.61 -16.53
N ILE A 205 -17.43 1.42 -15.92
CA ILE A 205 -16.85 1.14 -14.60
C ILE A 205 -15.37 1.50 -14.57
N ASN A 206 -14.59 1.00 -15.54
CA ASN A 206 -13.14 1.24 -15.59
C ASN A 206 -12.79 2.70 -15.85
N MET A 207 -13.45 3.36 -16.81
CA MET A 207 -13.19 4.77 -17.11
C MET A 207 -13.58 5.69 -15.97
N PHE A 208 -14.70 5.43 -15.32
CA PHE A 208 -15.11 6.18 -14.15
C PHE A 208 -14.07 6.07 -13.02
N PHE A 209 -13.52 4.89 -12.77
CA PHE A 209 -12.43 4.69 -11.81
C PHE A 209 -11.17 5.47 -12.21
N VAL A 210 -10.75 5.39 -13.48
CA VAL A 210 -9.59 6.13 -13.98
C VAL A 210 -9.76 7.63 -13.77
N PHE A 211 -10.91 8.20 -14.11
CA PHE A 211 -11.15 9.64 -14.04
C PHE A 211 -11.39 10.15 -12.61
N THR A 212 -11.95 9.35 -11.73
CA THR A 212 -12.24 9.77 -10.34
C THR A 212 -11.09 9.55 -9.38
N LYS A 213 -10.22 8.56 -9.62
CA LYS A 213 -9.10 8.23 -8.73
C LYS A 213 -7.75 8.44 -9.38
N GLY A 214 -7.53 7.87 -10.56
CA GLY A 214 -6.21 7.87 -11.18
C GLY A 214 -5.78 9.23 -11.71
N ALA A 215 -6.59 9.82 -12.57
CA ALA A 215 -6.28 11.06 -13.23
C ALA A 215 -6.73 12.32 -12.45
N LYS A 216 -7.44 12.17 -11.34
CA LYS A 216 -8.02 13.29 -10.58
C LYS A 216 -7.00 14.36 -10.24
N LYS A 217 -5.80 14.00 -9.76
CA LYS A 217 -4.74 14.97 -9.43
C LYS A 217 -4.20 15.73 -10.63
N THR A 218 -4.17 15.09 -11.80
CA THR A 218 -3.68 15.71 -13.04
C THR A 218 -4.76 16.59 -13.65
N LEU A 219 -6.01 16.13 -13.62
CA LEU A 219 -7.17 16.82 -14.19
C LEU A 219 -7.70 17.93 -13.27
N SER A 220 -7.54 17.80 -11.94
CA SER A 220 -7.95 18.83 -10.97
C SER A 220 -7.04 20.06 -10.95
N ARG A 221 -5.97 20.10 -11.74
CA ARG A 221 -5.29 21.37 -12.09
C ARG A 221 -6.21 22.33 -12.85
N ASP A 222 -7.22 21.79 -13.54
CA ASP A 222 -8.33 22.57 -14.08
C ASP A 222 -9.37 22.71 -12.96
N SER A 223 -9.62 23.96 -12.52
CA SER A 223 -10.52 24.34 -11.42
C SER A 223 -11.97 23.82 -11.57
N ASN A 224 -12.30 23.31 -12.75
CA ASN A 224 -13.63 22.84 -13.14
C ASN A 224 -13.79 21.30 -13.16
N TRP A 225 -12.81 20.49 -12.71
CA TRP A 225 -12.95 19.04 -12.72
C TRP A 225 -13.83 18.55 -11.56
N SER A 226 -14.89 17.81 -11.86
CA SER A 226 -15.85 17.24 -10.89
C SER A 226 -16.11 15.77 -11.18
N ASP A 227 -16.57 15.03 -10.16
CA ASP A 227 -16.95 13.61 -10.33
C ASP A 227 -18.14 13.45 -11.31
N SER A 228 -18.99 14.48 -11.43
CA SER A 228 -20.05 14.55 -12.45
C SER A 228 -19.48 14.62 -13.87
N LYS A 229 -18.43 15.42 -14.10
CA LYS A 229 -17.73 15.46 -15.40
C LYS A 229 -17.07 14.11 -15.71
N ALA A 230 -16.44 13.48 -14.72
CA ALA A 230 -15.87 12.15 -14.86
C ALA A 230 -16.95 11.11 -15.28
N ALA A 231 -18.14 11.19 -14.67
CA ALA A 231 -19.24 10.28 -14.98
C ALA A 231 -19.72 10.39 -16.44
N TRP A 232 -20.06 11.62 -16.89
CA TRP A 232 -20.59 11.75 -18.26
C TRP A 232 -19.53 11.49 -19.34
N ILE A 233 -18.24 11.84 -19.10
CA ILE A 233 -17.15 11.47 -20.03
C ILE A 233 -17.01 9.95 -20.08
N SER A 234 -17.08 9.27 -18.93
CA SER A 234 -17.05 7.80 -18.89
C SER A 234 -18.21 7.16 -19.63
N VAL A 235 -19.40 7.76 -19.58
CA VAL A 235 -20.56 7.32 -20.38
C VAL A 235 -20.27 7.47 -21.88
N ILE A 236 -19.73 8.61 -22.31
CA ILE A 236 -19.40 8.81 -23.73
C ILE A 236 -18.39 7.74 -24.21
N VAL A 237 -17.30 7.53 -23.46
CA VAL A 237 -16.30 6.51 -23.81
C VAL A 237 -16.92 5.12 -23.85
N ALA A 238 -17.77 4.78 -22.89
CA ALA A 238 -18.46 3.50 -22.83
C ALA A 238 -19.42 3.29 -24.02
N VAL A 239 -20.17 4.33 -24.41
CA VAL A 239 -21.04 4.29 -25.59
C VAL A 239 -20.21 4.13 -26.87
N CYS A 240 -19.12 4.86 -27.03
CA CYS A 240 -18.21 4.68 -28.18
C CYS A 240 -17.65 3.26 -28.23
N ALA A 241 -17.24 2.68 -27.10
CA ALA A 241 -16.75 1.30 -27.02
C ALA A 241 -17.86 0.27 -27.39
N ALA A 242 -19.08 0.48 -26.92
CA ALA A 242 -20.23 -0.36 -27.27
C ALA A 242 -20.56 -0.28 -28.77
N LEU A 243 -20.53 0.92 -29.36
CA LEU A 243 -20.71 1.10 -30.81
C LEU A 243 -19.59 0.42 -31.60
N LEU A 244 -18.34 0.54 -31.17
CA LEU A 244 -17.21 -0.17 -31.78
C LEU A 244 -17.39 -1.69 -31.66
N CYS A 245 -17.90 -2.17 -30.52
CA CYS A 245 -18.25 -3.57 -30.33
C CYS A 245 -19.29 -4.02 -31.39
N ILE A 246 -20.37 -3.26 -31.55
CA ILE A 246 -21.44 -3.58 -32.53
C ILE A 246 -20.90 -3.56 -33.96
N CYS A 247 -20.17 -2.52 -34.36
CA CYS A 247 -19.78 -2.30 -35.75
C CYS A 247 -18.59 -3.18 -36.18
N VAL A 248 -17.67 -3.50 -35.28
CA VAL A 248 -16.40 -4.17 -35.60
C VAL A 248 -16.30 -5.53 -34.92
N ALA A 249 -16.44 -5.57 -33.58
CA ALA A 249 -16.16 -6.80 -32.83
C ALA A 249 -17.20 -7.90 -33.12
N LEU A 250 -18.50 -7.59 -33.11
CA LEU A 250 -19.54 -8.61 -33.35
C LEU A 250 -19.48 -9.25 -34.75
N PRO A 251 -19.30 -8.52 -35.85
CA PRO A 251 -19.14 -9.13 -37.17
C PRO A 251 -17.91 -10.03 -37.27
N LEU A 252 -16.78 -9.59 -36.64
CA LEU A 252 -15.57 -10.40 -36.60
C LEU A 252 -15.76 -11.67 -35.77
N LEU A 253 -16.35 -11.55 -34.58
CA LEU A 253 -16.66 -12.69 -33.72
C LEU A 253 -17.57 -13.70 -34.37
N LYS A 254 -18.62 -13.23 -35.05
CA LYS A 254 -19.53 -14.09 -35.79
C LYS A 254 -18.79 -14.86 -36.90
N LYS A 255 -17.97 -14.16 -37.70
CA LYS A 255 -17.15 -14.78 -38.74
C LYS A 255 -16.15 -15.80 -38.17
N MET A 256 -15.60 -15.53 -36.97
CA MET A 256 -14.68 -16.46 -36.30
C MET A 256 -15.44 -17.67 -35.74
N ALA A 257 -16.61 -17.47 -35.12
CA ALA A 257 -17.45 -18.55 -34.64
C ALA A 257 -17.89 -19.48 -35.78
N ASP A 258 -18.34 -18.92 -36.91
CA ASP A 258 -18.77 -19.69 -38.11
C ASP A 258 -17.62 -20.50 -38.75
N ARG A 259 -16.35 -20.16 -38.46
CA ARG A 259 -15.19 -20.96 -38.89
C ARG A 259 -14.88 -22.14 -37.98
N HIS A 260 -15.33 -22.09 -36.73
CA HIS A 260 -15.01 -23.10 -35.73
C HIS A 260 -16.18 -24.02 -35.43
N PHE A 261 -17.39 -23.63 -35.75
CA PHE A 261 -18.61 -24.38 -35.46
C PHE A 261 -19.47 -24.54 -36.72
N ASP A 262 -20.16 -25.68 -36.84
CA ASP A 262 -21.16 -25.92 -37.87
C ASP A 262 -22.49 -25.21 -37.55
N HIS A 263 -23.47 -25.32 -38.46
CA HIS A 263 -24.80 -24.75 -38.29
C HIS A 263 -25.55 -25.34 -37.06
N ASN A 264 -25.19 -26.55 -36.67
CA ASN A 264 -25.77 -27.25 -35.51
C ASN A 264 -25.07 -26.94 -34.19
N GLY A 265 -24.04 -26.06 -34.20
CA GLY A 265 -23.26 -25.70 -33.02
C GLY A 265 -22.17 -26.69 -32.65
N ASN A 266 -21.93 -27.72 -33.48
CA ASN A 266 -20.85 -28.68 -33.25
C ASN A 266 -19.51 -28.11 -33.73
N ARG A 267 -18.47 -28.38 -32.98
CA ARG A 267 -17.14 -27.89 -33.31
C ARG A 267 -16.52 -28.61 -34.50
N ILE A 268 -16.19 -27.86 -35.54
CA ILE A 268 -15.57 -28.39 -36.77
C ILE A 268 -14.05 -28.58 -36.57
N THR A 269 -13.42 -27.65 -35.85
CA THR A 269 -11.97 -27.70 -35.61
C THR A 269 -11.68 -28.42 -34.31
N PRO A 270 -10.88 -29.51 -34.31
CA PRO A 270 -10.53 -30.16 -33.06
C PRO A 270 -9.79 -29.16 -32.12
N ILE A 271 -10.08 -29.22 -30.81
CA ILE A 271 -9.25 -28.56 -29.82
C ILE A 271 -7.90 -29.25 -29.92
N VAL A 272 -6.94 -28.67 -30.62
CA VAL A 272 -5.56 -29.11 -30.50
C VAL A 272 -5.16 -28.79 -29.04
N PRO A 273 -4.91 -29.81 -28.21
CA PRO A 273 -4.34 -29.56 -26.92
C PRO A 273 -2.97 -28.91 -27.17
N ARG A 274 -2.83 -27.61 -26.93
CA ARG A 274 -1.54 -26.92 -27.00
C ARG A 274 -0.70 -27.32 -25.79
N GLY A 275 -0.38 -28.60 -25.66
CA GLY A 275 0.31 -29.16 -24.52
C GLY A 275 0.95 -30.52 -24.79
N ASP A 276 0.69 -31.16 -25.94
CA ASP A 276 1.49 -32.29 -26.36
C ASP A 276 2.83 -31.80 -26.92
N TYR A 277 3.73 -31.41 -26.02
CA TYR A 277 5.13 -31.51 -26.33
C TYR A 277 5.43 -33.00 -26.40
N ASN A 278 5.48 -33.54 -27.61
CA ASN A 278 6.12 -34.80 -27.92
C ASN A 278 7.47 -34.80 -27.24
N ILE A 279 7.62 -35.63 -26.21
CA ILE A 279 8.90 -35.92 -25.58
C ILE A 279 9.72 -36.66 -26.61
N HIS A 280 10.38 -35.92 -27.50
CA HIS A 280 11.52 -36.46 -28.23
C HIS A 280 12.62 -36.79 -27.24
N PRO A 281 13.32 -37.92 -27.40
CA PRO A 281 14.42 -38.26 -26.50
C PRO A 281 15.41 -37.11 -26.43
N GLU A 282 15.73 -36.71 -25.20
CA GLU A 282 16.42 -35.47 -24.86
C GLU A 282 17.82 -35.45 -25.46
N GLU A 283 18.03 -34.71 -26.53
CA GLU A 283 19.36 -34.17 -26.81
C GLU A 283 19.79 -33.25 -25.66
N PRO A 284 21.05 -33.26 -25.24
CA PRO A 284 21.53 -32.45 -24.15
C PRO A 284 21.33 -30.98 -24.45
N LEU A 285 20.35 -30.37 -23.74
CA LEU A 285 19.96 -28.96 -23.88
C LEU A 285 21.19 -28.06 -23.68
N SER A 286 21.41 -27.13 -24.59
CA SER A 286 22.40 -26.06 -24.44
C SER A 286 22.14 -25.24 -23.17
N SER A 287 23.13 -24.55 -22.63
CA SER A 287 22.99 -23.69 -21.44
C SER A 287 21.90 -22.63 -21.63
N TRP A 288 21.77 -22.09 -22.84
CA TRP A 288 20.70 -21.13 -23.20
C TRP A 288 19.31 -21.79 -23.21
N GLN A 289 19.19 -23.00 -23.71
CA GLN A 289 17.93 -23.75 -23.71
C GLN A 289 17.52 -24.14 -22.29
N LYS A 290 18.48 -24.51 -21.42
CA LYS A 290 18.24 -24.76 -19.98
C LYS A 290 17.74 -23.49 -19.30
N PHE A 291 18.40 -22.35 -19.52
CA PHE A 291 17.98 -21.07 -19.00
C PHE A 291 16.57 -20.69 -19.51
N LYS A 292 16.32 -20.81 -20.82
CA LYS A 292 14.99 -20.55 -21.39
C LYS A 292 13.93 -21.45 -20.79
N LYS A 293 14.18 -22.76 -20.66
CA LYS A 293 13.26 -23.73 -20.04
C LYS A 293 12.99 -23.39 -18.58
N ALA A 294 14.01 -22.98 -17.83
CA ALA A 294 13.84 -22.52 -16.45
C ALA A 294 13.05 -21.21 -16.37
N ALA A 295 13.34 -20.23 -17.23
CA ALA A 295 12.67 -18.94 -17.27
C ALA A 295 11.20 -19.04 -17.73
N THR A 296 10.87 -20.00 -18.62
CA THR A 296 9.49 -20.19 -19.12
C THR A 296 8.74 -21.33 -18.40
N HIS A 297 9.35 -21.96 -17.41
CA HIS A 297 8.74 -23.09 -16.69
C HIS A 297 7.35 -22.73 -16.14
N GLY A 298 7.23 -21.52 -15.56
CA GLY A 298 6.00 -21.06 -14.97
C GLY A 298 4.83 -20.82 -15.93
N VAL A 299 5.09 -20.70 -17.24
CA VAL A 299 4.07 -20.40 -18.27
C VAL A 299 3.72 -21.57 -19.17
N ASP A 300 4.45 -22.66 -19.10
CA ASP A 300 4.28 -23.86 -19.95
C ASP A 300 3.62 -25.04 -19.21
N VAL A 301 3.17 -24.86 -17.97
CA VAL A 301 2.52 -25.88 -17.14
C VAL A 301 1.06 -26.06 -17.53
N ASP A 302 0.62 -27.32 -17.72
CA ASP A 302 -0.81 -27.64 -17.86
C ASP A 302 -1.50 -27.69 -16.49
N ILE A 303 -2.22 -26.61 -16.17
CA ILE A 303 -2.94 -26.49 -14.88
C ILE A 303 -4.20 -27.35 -14.82
N HIS A 304 -4.69 -27.88 -15.96
CA HIS A 304 -5.94 -28.67 -16.03
C HIS A 304 -5.74 -30.17 -15.81
N ASN A 305 -4.50 -30.63 -15.82
CA ASN A 305 -4.20 -32.06 -15.62
C ASN A 305 -4.80 -32.60 -14.30
N ILE A 306 -4.92 -31.75 -13.27
CA ILE A 306 -5.47 -32.10 -11.96
C ILE A 306 -6.93 -32.61 -12.03
N VAL A 307 -7.73 -32.17 -13.01
CA VAL A 307 -9.11 -32.61 -13.21
C VAL A 307 -9.19 -34.11 -13.56
N LYS A 308 -8.13 -34.62 -14.20
CA LYS A 308 -8.03 -36.05 -14.57
C LYS A 308 -7.42 -36.91 -13.46
N THR A 309 -6.66 -36.31 -12.56
CA THR A 309 -5.87 -37.00 -11.54
C THR A 309 -6.48 -36.95 -10.14
N ASP A 310 -7.43 -36.06 -9.90
CA ASP A 310 -8.14 -35.91 -8.63
C ASP A 310 -9.65 -36.07 -8.86
N ASP A 311 -10.19 -37.22 -8.43
CA ASP A 311 -11.60 -37.58 -8.63
C ASP A 311 -12.56 -36.54 -8.02
N LYS A 312 -12.23 -35.93 -6.87
CA LYS A 312 -13.08 -34.92 -6.25
C LYS A 312 -13.20 -33.66 -7.09
N ILE A 313 -12.11 -33.27 -7.74
CA ILE A 313 -12.12 -32.11 -8.64
C ILE A 313 -12.87 -32.49 -9.92
N GLY A 314 -12.68 -33.70 -10.42
CA GLY A 314 -13.46 -34.25 -11.53
C GLY A 314 -14.95 -34.19 -11.28
N ASP A 315 -15.41 -34.69 -10.13
CA ASP A 315 -16.83 -34.68 -9.72
C ASP A 315 -17.43 -33.27 -9.68
N ILE A 316 -16.68 -32.27 -9.17
CA ILE A 316 -17.11 -30.85 -9.15
C ILE A 316 -17.28 -30.33 -10.58
N HIS A 317 -16.35 -30.68 -11.46
CA HIS A 317 -16.40 -30.26 -12.87
C HIS A 317 -17.54 -30.94 -13.65
N ASP A 318 -17.88 -32.19 -13.32
CA ASP A 318 -18.95 -32.92 -13.98
C ASP A 318 -20.34 -32.56 -13.44
N ALA A 319 -20.43 -32.15 -12.17
CA ALA A 319 -21.68 -31.68 -11.57
C ALA A 319 -22.15 -30.33 -12.12
N ALA A 320 -21.27 -29.55 -12.73
CA ALA A 320 -21.62 -28.24 -13.25
C ALA A 320 -22.41 -28.33 -14.56
N GLU A 321 -23.47 -27.51 -14.67
CA GLU A 321 -24.31 -27.42 -15.87
C GLU A 321 -23.46 -27.12 -17.11
N LYS A 322 -23.70 -27.85 -18.19
CA LYS A 322 -23.00 -27.69 -19.47
C LYS A 322 -23.88 -26.90 -20.44
N PHE A 323 -23.32 -25.86 -21.02
CA PHE A 323 -24.00 -25.01 -22.00
C PHE A 323 -23.45 -25.22 -23.42
N GLU A 324 -24.11 -24.65 -24.40
CA GLU A 324 -23.71 -24.72 -25.80
C GLU A 324 -22.30 -24.12 -25.98
N GLU A 325 -21.36 -24.90 -26.51
CA GLU A 325 -19.93 -24.53 -26.61
C GLU A 325 -19.73 -23.28 -27.53
N ARG A 326 -20.58 -23.11 -28.53
CA ARG A 326 -20.58 -21.95 -29.43
C ARG A 326 -20.95 -20.64 -28.70
N VAL A 327 -21.84 -20.71 -27.71
CA VAL A 327 -22.21 -19.57 -26.86
C VAL A 327 -21.06 -19.20 -25.95
N GLU A 328 -20.47 -20.18 -25.28
CA GLU A 328 -19.30 -19.98 -24.42
C GLU A 328 -18.11 -19.42 -25.21
N TYR A 329 -17.93 -19.85 -26.46
CA TYR A 329 -16.91 -19.29 -27.35
C TYR A 329 -17.13 -17.80 -27.63
N ALA A 330 -18.36 -17.34 -27.82
CA ALA A 330 -18.65 -15.92 -28.00
C ALA A 330 -18.32 -15.12 -26.73
N PHE A 331 -18.65 -15.65 -25.54
CA PHE A 331 -18.32 -15.04 -24.26
C PHE A 331 -16.82 -15.05 -23.93
N SER A 332 -16.02 -15.93 -24.53
CA SER A 332 -14.57 -15.98 -24.26
C SER A 332 -13.87 -14.67 -24.61
N TYR A 333 -14.29 -13.98 -25.65
CA TYR A 333 -13.74 -12.67 -26.04
C TYR A 333 -14.13 -11.55 -25.06
N LEU A 334 -15.37 -11.62 -24.56
CA LEU A 334 -15.81 -10.69 -23.51
C LEU A 334 -15.04 -10.94 -22.21
N GLN A 335 -14.76 -12.20 -21.88
CA GLN A 335 -13.94 -12.57 -20.73
C GLN A 335 -12.49 -12.05 -20.87
N VAL A 336 -11.85 -12.21 -22.05
CA VAL A 336 -10.51 -11.62 -22.27
C VAL A 336 -10.53 -10.10 -22.10
N PHE A 337 -11.57 -9.44 -22.60
CA PHE A 337 -11.72 -8.00 -22.46
C PHE A 337 -11.91 -7.59 -20.99
N SER A 338 -12.76 -8.30 -20.22
CA SER A 338 -12.93 -8.03 -18.78
C SER A 338 -11.65 -8.32 -18.00
N ALA A 339 -10.92 -9.38 -18.32
CA ALA A 339 -9.63 -9.69 -17.72
C ALA A 339 -8.60 -8.57 -17.93
N ILE A 340 -8.53 -7.99 -19.12
CA ILE A 340 -7.67 -6.84 -19.42
C ILE A 340 -8.04 -5.64 -18.52
N CYS A 341 -9.33 -5.36 -18.37
CA CYS A 341 -9.80 -4.28 -17.52
C CYS A 341 -9.49 -4.53 -16.03
N VAL A 342 -9.68 -5.77 -15.57
CA VAL A 342 -9.37 -6.16 -14.18
C VAL A 342 -7.88 -6.05 -13.91
N ILE A 343 -7.01 -6.56 -14.80
CA ILE A 343 -5.57 -6.52 -14.57
C ILE A 343 -5.01 -5.10 -14.58
N PHE A 344 -5.57 -4.22 -15.41
CA PHE A 344 -5.21 -2.81 -15.38
C PHE A 344 -5.57 -2.14 -14.04
N ALA A 345 -6.78 -2.40 -13.54
CA ALA A 345 -7.22 -1.90 -12.24
C ALA A 345 -6.42 -2.54 -11.07
N HIS A 346 -6.09 -3.82 -11.20
CA HIS A 346 -5.28 -4.58 -10.25
C HIS A 346 -3.87 -3.96 -10.12
N GLY A 347 -3.16 -3.77 -11.21
CA GLY A 347 -1.84 -3.12 -11.19
C GLY A 347 -1.86 -1.73 -10.56
N ALA A 348 -2.93 -0.96 -10.80
CA ALA A 348 -3.14 0.34 -10.18
C ALA A 348 -3.27 0.29 -8.64
N GLY A 349 -3.90 -0.76 -8.11
CA GLY A 349 -4.11 -0.96 -6.68
C GLY A 349 -2.90 -1.59 -6.00
N GLU A 350 -2.44 -2.72 -6.53
CA GLU A 350 -1.41 -3.57 -5.90
C GLU A 350 -0.04 -2.89 -5.80
N VAL A 351 0.37 -2.14 -6.83
CA VAL A 351 1.67 -1.46 -6.80
C VAL A 351 1.80 -0.51 -5.60
N GLY A 352 0.69 0.02 -5.09
CA GLY A 352 0.67 0.90 -3.92
C GLY A 352 1.14 0.23 -2.63
N TYR A 353 0.96 -1.10 -2.50
CA TYR A 353 1.35 -1.85 -1.30
C TYR A 353 2.87 -2.02 -1.16
N MET A 354 3.60 -1.97 -2.25
CA MET A 354 5.07 -1.98 -2.25
C MET A 354 5.67 -0.60 -2.47
N ALA A 355 5.04 0.22 -3.31
CA ALA A 355 5.50 1.57 -3.57
C ALA A 355 5.27 2.52 -2.38
N GLY A 356 4.23 2.29 -1.56
CA GLY A 356 3.95 3.06 -0.35
C GLY A 356 5.08 2.99 0.67
N PRO A 357 5.45 1.81 1.13
CA PRO A 357 6.58 1.63 2.05
C PRO A 357 7.89 2.18 1.48
N LEU A 358 8.24 1.88 0.23
CA LEU A 358 9.48 2.37 -0.37
C LEU A 358 9.47 3.90 -0.54
N ALA A 359 8.32 4.48 -0.88
CA ALA A 359 8.18 5.93 -0.96
C ALA A 359 8.31 6.60 0.42
N THR A 360 7.84 5.95 1.48
CA THR A 360 8.04 6.43 2.85
C THR A 360 9.51 6.40 3.24
N ILE A 361 10.22 5.30 2.94
CA ILE A 361 11.67 5.19 3.16
C ILE A 361 12.41 6.32 2.43
N TRP A 362 12.05 6.57 1.18
CA TRP A 362 12.63 7.62 0.36
C TRP A 362 12.33 9.03 0.90
N ASP A 363 11.09 9.27 1.31
CA ASP A 363 10.65 10.56 1.87
C ASP A 363 11.38 10.88 3.18
N VAL A 364 11.52 9.89 4.08
CA VAL A 364 12.30 10.00 5.31
C VAL A 364 13.76 10.29 5.01
N TYR A 365 14.37 9.57 4.07
CA TYR A 365 15.76 9.81 3.66
C TYR A 365 15.98 11.23 3.17
N GLN A 366 15.06 11.76 2.35
CA GLN A 366 15.20 13.10 1.79
C GLN A 366 14.90 14.22 2.79
N LYS A 367 13.88 14.04 3.64
CA LYS A 367 13.35 15.12 4.47
C LYS A 367 13.78 15.04 5.93
N GLY A 368 14.23 13.88 6.40
CA GLY A 368 14.52 13.63 7.82
C GLY A 368 13.27 13.67 8.71
N GLN A 369 12.08 13.53 8.14
CA GLN A 369 10.81 13.57 8.86
C GLN A 369 9.73 12.75 8.17
N LEU A 370 8.71 12.31 8.91
CA LEU A 370 7.57 11.58 8.39
C LEU A 370 6.52 12.53 7.80
N SER A 371 6.06 12.24 6.60
CA SER A 371 5.00 13.00 5.92
C SER A 371 3.67 12.24 5.94
N LYS A 372 2.56 12.92 6.25
CA LYS A 372 1.20 12.34 6.17
C LYS A 372 0.79 11.94 4.75
N ASN A 373 1.30 12.65 3.77
CA ASN A 373 1.01 12.41 2.36
C ASN A 373 2.31 12.18 1.60
N VAL A 374 2.56 10.94 1.26
CA VAL A 374 3.74 10.52 0.51
C VAL A 374 3.36 10.30 -0.94
N THR A 375 4.12 10.92 -1.86
CA THR A 375 3.90 10.72 -3.30
C THR A 375 5.11 9.99 -3.89
N PRO A 376 4.94 8.72 -4.33
CA PRO A 376 6.05 7.96 -4.88
C PRO A 376 6.57 8.61 -6.17
N PRO A 377 7.88 8.82 -6.31
CA PRO A 377 8.49 9.18 -7.57
C PRO A 377 8.35 8.03 -8.59
N VAL A 378 8.44 8.35 -9.87
CA VAL A 378 8.19 7.39 -10.97
C VAL A 378 9.12 6.17 -10.89
N TRP A 379 10.38 6.35 -10.50
CA TRP A 379 11.35 5.25 -10.41
C TRP A 379 10.94 4.18 -9.37
N ILE A 380 10.30 4.57 -8.27
CA ILE A 380 9.76 3.63 -7.26
C ILE A 380 8.65 2.79 -7.87
N ILE A 381 7.71 3.43 -8.57
CA ILE A 381 6.62 2.73 -9.24
C ILE A 381 7.16 1.76 -10.30
N LEU A 382 8.18 2.19 -11.06
CA LEU A 382 8.82 1.35 -12.09
C LEU A 382 9.45 0.09 -11.49
N ILE A 383 10.24 0.22 -10.42
CA ILE A 383 10.87 -0.94 -9.76
C ILE A 383 9.81 -1.93 -9.28
N CYS A 384 8.78 -1.43 -8.61
CA CYS A 384 7.69 -2.25 -8.08
C CYS A 384 6.88 -2.92 -9.21
N ALA A 385 6.55 -2.19 -10.26
CA ALA A 385 5.80 -2.71 -11.41
C ALA A 385 6.59 -3.76 -12.20
N VAL A 386 7.89 -3.57 -12.36
CA VAL A 386 8.77 -4.58 -13.00
C VAL A 386 8.83 -5.85 -12.15
N GLY A 387 8.97 -5.72 -10.82
CA GLY A 387 8.91 -6.85 -9.90
C GLY A 387 7.60 -7.64 -10.06
N LEU A 388 6.47 -6.94 -10.07
CA LEU A 388 5.14 -7.50 -10.22
C LEU A 388 5.02 -8.34 -11.53
N VAL A 389 5.42 -7.75 -12.66
CA VAL A 389 5.37 -8.42 -13.97
C VAL A 389 6.28 -9.66 -14.03
N ILE A 390 7.48 -9.60 -13.47
CA ILE A 390 8.38 -10.75 -13.42
C ILE A 390 7.77 -11.86 -12.55
N GLY A 391 7.10 -11.49 -11.45
CA GLY A 391 6.40 -12.43 -10.58
C GLY A 391 5.35 -13.25 -11.31
N LEU A 392 4.51 -12.57 -12.09
CA LEU A 392 3.48 -13.20 -12.93
C LEU A 392 4.04 -14.29 -13.84
N ALA A 393 5.22 -14.07 -14.41
CA ALA A 393 5.84 -14.96 -15.38
C ALA A 393 6.50 -16.20 -14.76
N THR A 394 6.79 -16.19 -13.45
CA THR A 394 7.65 -17.21 -12.83
C THR A 394 6.89 -18.29 -12.06
N TYR A 395 6.21 -17.96 -10.99
CA TYR A 395 5.65 -18.95 -10.04
C TYR A 395 4.13 -18.96 -9.92
N GLY A 396 3.40 -18.18 -10.74
CA GLY A 396 1.96 -18.01 -10.64
C GLY A 396 1.10 -19.24 -10.98
N TYR A 397 1.65 -20.26 -11.62
CA TYR A 397 0.88 -21.41 -12.11
C TYR A 397 0.22 -22.25 -11.00
N ASN A 398 0.88 -22.42 -9.85
CA ASN A 398 0.32 -23.18 -8.73
C ASN A 398 -0.92 -22.50 -8.14
N VAL A 399 -0.85 -21.18 -7.97
CA VAL A 399 -1.98 -20.39 -7.45
C VAL A 399 -3.08 -20.30 -8.50
N THR A 400 -2.71 -20.14 -9.78
CA THR A 400 -3.67 -20.14 -10.90
C THR A 400 -4.43 -21.47 -10.98
N GLN A 401 -3.77 -22.62 -10.76
CA GLN A 401 -4.42 -23.92 -10.69
C GLN A 401 -5.38 -24.00 -9.49
N ALA A 402 -4.95 -23.50 -8.33
CA ALA A 402 -5.76 -23.53 -7.11
C ALA A 402 -7.06 -22.75 -7.26
N MET A 403 -7.00 -21.57 -7.89
CA MET A 403 -8.14 -20.67 -8.07
C MET A 403 -8.96 -20.99 -9.31
N GLY A 404 -8.30 -21.22 -10.44
CA GLY A 404 -8.93 -21.38 -11.74
C GLY A 404 -9.52 -22.77 -12.01
N VAL A 405 -9.02 -23.78 -11.29
CA VAL A 405 -9.40 -25.18 -11.57
C VAL A 405 -9.93 -25.93 -10.34
N LYS A 406 -9.25 -25.78 -9.18
CA LYS A 406 -9.58 -26.57 -7.98
C LYS A 406 -10.77 -26.04 -7.18
N LEU A 407 -11.08 -24.74 -7.27
CA LEU A 407 -12.10 -24.11 -6.41
C LEU A 407 -13.53 -24.36 -6.90
N ALA A 408 -13.78 -24.16 -8.20
CA ALA A 408 -15.04 -24.43 -8.90
C ALA A 408 -14.79 -24.60 -10.40
N LYS A 409 -15.77 -25.18 -11.13
CA LYS A 409 -15.68 -25.20 -12.59
C LYS A 409 -15.93 -23.84 -13.17
N LEU A 410 -14.96 -23.35 -13.91
CA LEU A 410 -15.05 -22.10 -14.67
C LEU A 410 -15.29 -22.38 -16.16
N THR A 411 -16.15 -21.56 -16.74
CA THR A 411 -16.40 -21.42 -18.17
C THR A 411 -16.26 -19.94 -18.54
N PRO A 412 -16.18 -19.56 -19.81
CA PRO A 412 -16.08 -18.15 -20.17
C PRO A 412 -17.16 -17.26 -19.57
N THR A 413 -18.40 -17.72 -19.51
CA THR A 413 -19.51 -16.96 -18.92
C THR A 413 -19.40 -16.85 -17.40
N ARG A 414 -19.01 -17.93 -16.70
CA ARG A 414 -18.78 -17.92 -15.25
C ARG A 414 -17.59 -17.04 -14.90
N GLY A 415 -16.50 -17.15 -15.65
CA GLY A 415 -15.30 -16.35 -15.47
C GLY A 415 -15.57 -14.87 -15.69
N PHE A 416 -16.28 -14.50 -16.75
CA PHE A 416 -16.69 -13.11 -16.98
C PHE A 416 -17.53 -12.54 -15.83
N ALA A 417 -18.52 -13.29 -15.32
CA ALA A 417 -19.34 -12.84 -14.20
C ALA A 417 -18.50 -12.63 -12.93
N ALA A 418 -17.52 -13.51 -12.67
CA ALA A 418 -16.61 -13.39 -11.55
C ALA A 418 -15.68 -12.17 -11.68
N GLU A 419 -15.11 -11.95 -12.87
CA GLU A 419 -14.22 -10.83 -13.15
C GLU A 419 -14.95 -9.48 -13.05
N LEU A 420 -16.10 -9.34 -13.70
CA LEU A 420 -16.88 -8.09 -13.68
C LEU A 420 -17.34 -7.72 -12.27
N SER A 421 -17.80 -8.70 -11.47
CA SER A 421 -18.21 -8.46 -10.08
C SER A 421 -17.03 -8.04 -9.21
N THR A 422 -15.87 -8.67 -9.41
CA THR A 422 -14.63 -8.33 -8.69
C THR A 422 -14.19 -6.91 -9.00
N ALA A 423 -14.15 -6.54 -10.29
CA ALA A 423 -13.80 -5.19 -10.71
C ALA A 423 -14.75 -4.14 -10.10
N LEU A 424 -16.06 -4.40 -10.12
CA LEU A 424 -17.08 -3.50 -9.57
C LEU A 424 -16.89 -3.27 -8.07
N VAL A 425 -16.72 -4.34 -7.29
CA VAL A 425 -16.59 -4.24 -5.83
C VAL A 425 -15.28 -3.59 -5.42
N ILE A 426 -14.16 -3.95 -6.05
CA ILE A 426 -12.85 -3.32 -5.78
C ILE A 426 -12.91 -1.83 -6.10
N MET A 427 -13.54 -1.45 -7.19
CA MET A 427 -13.69 -0.07 -7.58
C MET A 427 -14.54 0.73 -6.57
N ILE A 428 -15.70 0.19 -6.17
CA ILE A 428 -16.55 0.81 -5.16
C ILE A 428 -15.76 1.00 -3.85
N ALA A 429 -15.08 -0.02 -3.37
CA ALA A 429 -14.27 0.06 -2.16
C ALA A 429 -13.15 1.11 -2.28
N SER A 430 -12.48 1.18 -3.42
CA SER A 430 -11.46 2.19 -3.70
C SER A 430 -12.00 3.62 -3.71
N GLN A 431 -13.28 3.83 -4.11
CA GLN A 431 -13.93 5.14 -4.02
C GLN A 431 -14.01 5.64 -2.57
N TYR A 432 -14.20 4.72 -1.63
CA TYR A 432 -14.24 5.03 -0.21
C TYR A 432 -12.87 4.94 0.49
N GLY A 433 -11.79 4.69 -0.26
CA GLY A 433 -10.43 4.59 0.27
C GLY A 433 -10.21 3.34 1.13
N LEU A 434 -11.03 2.31 0.96
CA LEU A 434 -10.89 1.04 1.66
C LEU A 434 -9.91 0.13 0.91
N PRO A 435 -8.80 -0.29 1.51
CA PRO A 435 -7.93 -1.29 0.94
C PRO A 435 -8.61 -2.66 1.04
N THR A 436 -9.10 -3.14 -0.10
CA THR A 436 -9.72 -4.46 -0.24
C THR A 436 -8.71 -5.45 -0.77
N SER A 437 -8.91 -6.72 -0.45
CA SER A 437 -8.09 -7.80 -0.99
C SER A 437 -8.67 -8.32 -2.31
N SER A 438 -7.90 -8.19 -3.39
CA SER A 438 -8.23 -8.74 -4.70
C SER A 438 -8.42 -10.26 -4.65
N SER A 439 -7.54 -10.96 -3.90
CA SER A 439 -7.61 -12.41 -3.70
C SER A 439 -8.92 -12.86 -3.05
N GLN A 440 -9.40 -12.11 -2.06
CA GLN A 440 -10.66 -12.41 -1.38
C GLN A 440 -11.86 -12.11 -2.27
N CYS A 441 -11.85 -10.99 -3.00
CA CYS A 441 -12.94 -10.62 -3.90
C CYS A 441 -13.13 -11.68 -5.00
N ILE A 442 -12.07 -12.06 -5.70
CA ILE A 442 -12.18 -13.05 -6.79
C ILE A 442 -12.55 -14.45 -6.26
N THR A 443 -12.02 -14.84 -5.09
CA THR A 443 -12.44 -16.09 -4.43
C THR A 443 -13.93 -16.07 -4.12
N GLY A 444 -14.42 -14.99 -3.53
CA GLY A 444 -15.85 -14.78 -3.28
C GLY A 444 -16.66 -14.88 -4.56
N ALA A 445 -16.23 -14.24 -5.65
CA ALA A 445 -16.90 -14.28 -6.95
C ALA A 445 -16.99 -15.69 -7.53
N ILE A 446 -15.89 -16.47 -7.50
CA ILE A 446 -15.85 -17.84 -7.98
C ILE A 446 -16.79 -18.72 -7.16
N ILE A 447 -16.81 -18.56 -5.82
CA ILE A 447 -17.75 -19.26 -4.94
C ILE A 447 -19.20 -18.88 -5.27
N GLY A 448 -19.47 -17.58 -5.44
CA GLY A 448 -20.81 -17.09 -5.77
C GLY A 448 -21.37 -17.72 -7.05
N VAL A 449 -20.52 -17.79 -8.09
CA VAL A 449 -20.90 -18.46 -9.35
C VAL A 449 -21.04 -19.97 -9.15
N GLY A 450 -20.12 -20.61 -8.41
CA GLY A 450 -20.16 -22.05 -8.14
C GLY A 450 -21.39 -22.49 -7.33
N LEU A 451 -21.84 -21.65 -6.39
CA LEU A 451 -23.05 -21.92 -5.58
C LEU A 451 -24.34 -22.00 -6.39
N LEU A 452 -24.40 -21.44 -7.59
CA LEU A 452 -25.55 -21.60 -8.49
C LEU A 452 -25.67 -23.03 -9.03
N GLU A 453 -24.61 -23.82 -8.93
CA GLU A 453 -24.63 -25.27 -9.20
C GLU A 453 -24.95 -26.10 -7.91
N GLY A 454 -25.29 -25.41 -6.81
CA GLY A 454 -25.47 -26.00 -5.50
C GLY A 454 -24.17 -26.11 -4.70
N ALA A 455 -24.26 -26.58 -3.46
CA ALA A 455 -23.11 -26.71 -2.57
C ALA A 455 -22.00 -27.65 -3.11
N LYS A 456 -22.35 -28.58 -3.99
CA LYS A 456 -21.41 -29.50 -4.65
C LYS A 456 -20.61 -28.83 -5.78
N GLY A 457 -21.02 -27.67 -6.26
CA GLY A 457 -20.31 -26.90 -7.28
C GLY A 457 -19.06 -26.17 -6.77
N VAL A 458 -18.79 -26.22 -5.44
CA VAL A 458 -17.67 -25.53 -4.80
C VAL A 458 -16.82 -26.51 -4.00
N ASN A 459 -15.50 -26.41 -4.16
CA ASN A 459 -14.55 -27.16 -3.35
C ASN A 459 -14.32 -26.46 -1.99
N TRP A 460 -15.13 -26.82 -1.00
CA TRP A 460 -15.07 -26.23 0.33
C TRP A 460 -13.74 -26.47 1.04
N ASN A 461 -13.07 -27.61 0.80
CA ASN A 461 -11.77 -27.88 1.37
C ASN A 461 -10.71 -26.90 0.83
N GLN A 462 -10.77 -26.59 -0.48
CA GLN A 462 -9.88 -25.59 -1.08
C GLN A 462 -10.18 -24.19 -0.54
N PHE A 463 -11.44 -23.83 -0.39
CA PHE A 463 -11.83 -22.57 0.23
C PHE A 463 -11.33 -22.44 1.67
N LEU A 464 -11.52 -23.47 2.51
CA LEU A 464 -11.05 -23.46 3.90
C LEU A 464 -9.53 -23.33 4.00
N LYS A 465 -8.76 -23.97 3.11
CA LYS A 465 -7.30 -23.78 3.02
C LYS A 465 -6.93 -22.33 2.72
N GLN A 466 -7.63 -21.70 1.80
CA GLN A 466 -7.40 -20.29 1.45
C GLN A 466 -7.79 -19.36 2.60
N PHE A 467 -8.95 -19.58 3.21
CA PHE A 467 -9.39 -18.80 4.36
C PHE A 467 -8.40 -18.89 5.53
N ALA A 468 -7.96 -20.10 5.86
CA ALA A 468 -6.94 -20.33 6.88
C ALA A 468 -5.61 -19.63 6.52
N SER A 469 -5.21 -19.61 5.24
CA SER A 469 -4.00 -18.92 4.81
C SER A 469 -4.11 -17.39 4.93
N TRP A 470 -5.30 -16.80 4.72
CA TRP A 470 -5.50 -15.36 4.93
C TRP A 470 -5.34 -14.96 6.41
N VAL A 471 -5.98 -15.75 7.31
CA VAL A 471 -5.87 -15.51 8.76
C VAL A 471 -4.43 -15.72 9.24
N SER A 472 -3.80 -16.83 8.83
CA SER A 472 -2.42 -17.13 9.23
C SER A 472 -1.42 -16.09 8.69
N THR A 473 -1.63 -15.56 7.49
CA THR A 473 -0.77 -14.52 6.91
C THR A 473 -0.63 -13.33 7.85
N LEU A 474 -1.73 -12.82 8.37
CA LEU A 474 -1.72 -11.65 9.25
C LEU A 474 -0.89 -11.91 10.52
N LEU A 475 -1.11 -13.07 11.14
CA LEU A 475 -0.43 -13.46 12.38
C LEU A 475 1.05 -13.77 12.14
N VAL A 476 1.34 -14.60 11.14
CA VAL A 476 2.73 -15.02 10.84
C VAL A 476 3.59 -13.83 10.45
N ILE A 477 3.08 -12.97 9.57
CA ILE A 477 3.82 -11.78 9.13
C ILE A 477 3.96 -10.78 10.27
N GLY A 478 2.89 -10.52 11.03
CA GLY A 478 2.95 -9.62 12.18
C GLY A 478 4.03 -10.03 13.18
N LEU A 479 4.04 -11.31 13.57
CA LEU A 479 5.02 -11.86 14.51
C LEU A 479 6.44 -11.90 13.92
N ALA A 480 6.60 -12.31 12.67
CA ALA A 480 7.92 -12.38 12.02
C ALA A 480 8.55 -10.98 11.84
N VAL A 481 7.75 -10.00 11.40
CA VAL A 481 8.21 -8.61 11.29
C VAL A 481 8.53 -8.04 12.67
N ALA A 482 7.68 -8.29 13.68
CA ALA A 482 7.94 -7.90 15.06
C ALA A 482 9.29 -8.45 15.55
N ALA A 483 9.58 -9.72 15.28
CA ALA A 483 10.85 -10.35 15.68
C ALA A 483 12.06 -9.72 14.97
N VAL A 484 12.00 -9.55 13.64
CA VAL A 484 13.10 -8.95 12.86
C VAL A 484 13.31 -7.49 13.22
N PHE A 485 12.22 -6.74 13.36
CA PHE A 485 12.26 -5.32 13.74
C PHE A 485 12.84 -5.14 15.14
N SER A 486 12.37 -5.92 16.13
CA SER A 486 12.87 -5.82 17.50
C SER A 486 14.36 -6.10 17.59
N GLN A 487 14.86 -7.03 16.79
CA GLN A 487 16.29 -7.34 16.73
C GLN A 487 17.12 -6.16 16.21
N GLY A 488 16.64 -5.44 15.18
CA GLY A 488 17.35 -4.28 14.65
C GLY A 488 17.27 -3.04 15.53
N VAL A 489 16.16 -2.88 16.27
CA VAL A 489 15.94 -1.71 17.13
C VAL A 489 16.55 -1.87 18.53
N TYR A 490 16.45 -3.06 19.12
CA TYR A 490 16.83 -3.27 20.52
C TYR A 490 18.11 -4.07 20.74
N ALA A 491 18.67 -4.72 19.71
CA ALA A 491 19.85 -5.58 19.87
C ALA A 491 20.91 -5.28 18.81
N PRO A 492 22.07 -5.05 19.18
CA PRO A 492 22.87 -3.96 19.78
C PRO A 492 22.70 -2.67 18.97
N SER A 493 21.65 -1.94 19.27
CA SER A 493 21.19 -0.80 18.50
C SER A 493 21.97 0.48 18.83
N LYS A 494 22.13 1.33 17.80
CA LYS A 494 22.48 2.74 17.94
C LYS A 494 21.24 3.63 18.20
N ILE A 495 20.04 3.04 18.10
CA ILE A 495 18.77 3.74 18.32
C ILE A 495 18.54 3.82 19.83
N GLN A 496 18.20 5.00 20.29
CA GLN A 496 18.00 5.27 21.71
C GLN A 496 16.74 4.53 22.21
N GLY A 497 16.82 4.00 23.43
CA GLY A 497 15.67 3.37 24.05
C GLY A 497 14.57 4.38 24.40
N LYS A 498 13.32 3.91 24.55
CA LYS A 498 12.14 4.73 24.89
C LYS A 498 12.37 5.61 26.13
N GLU A 499 13.11 5.13 27.11
CA GLU A 499 13.43 5.88 28.34
C GLU A 499 14.32 7.09 28.05
N VAL A 500 15.29 6.94 27.14
CA VAL A 500 16.17 8.04 26.73
C VAL A 500 15.39 9.09 25.96
N ILE A 501 14.51 8.66 25.03
CA ILE A 501 13.63 9.55 24.28
C ILE A 501 12.70 10.32 25.23
N MET A 502 12.09 9.64 26.20
CA MET A 502 11.24 10.31 27.19
C MET A 502 12.02 11.30 28.05
N TYR A 503 13.30 11.01 28.35
CA TYR A 503 14.16 11.90 29.10
C TYR A 503 14.52 13.14 28.27
N GLU A 504 14.89 12.96 27.02
CA GLU A 504 15.16 14.05 26.08
C GLU A 504 13.92 14.93 25.87
N ASP A 505 12.70 14.34 25.83
CA ASP A 505 11.45 15.08 25.79
C ASP A 505 11.24 15.97 26.99
N ARG A 506 11.51 15.45 28.18
CA ARG A 506 11.40 16.24 29.41
C ARG A 506 12.39 17.41 29.41
N VAL A 507 13.62 17.15 28.96
CA VAL A 507 14.66 18.17 28.83
C VAL A 507 14.26 19.22 27.79
N ALA A 508 13.82 18.81 26.62
CA ALA A 508 13.40 19.71 25.54
C ALA A 508 12.20 20.57 25.94
N ASN A 509 11.17 19.96 26.57
CA ASN A 509 9.99 20.67 27.05
C ASN A 509 10.33 21.68 28.15
N LEU A 510 11.18 21.28 29.10
CA LEU A 510 11.59 22.17 30.15
C LEU A 510 12.42 23.35 29.61
N THR A 511 13.36 23.07 28.71
CA THR A 511 14.22 24.08 28.11
C THR A 511 13.41 25.09 27.29
N THR A 512 12.41 24.58 26.56
CA THR A 512 11.47 25.42 25.82
C THR A 512 10.62 26.28 26.75
N GLY A 513 10.15 25.70 27.88
CA GLY A 513 9.41 26.41 28.90
C GLY A 513 10.24 27.52 29.54
N ILE A 514 11.47 27.21 29.96
CA ILE A 514 12.42 28.19 30.51
C ILE A 514 12.68 29.35 29.54
N TYR A 515 12.94 29.01 28.27
CA TYR A 515 13.17 30.01 27.23
C TYR A 515 11.96 30.91 27.02
N LYS A 516 10.75 30.33 26.97
CA LYS A 516 9.49 31.06 26.82
C LYS A 516 9.25 32.03 27.97
N ASP A 517 9.43 31.55 29.21
CA ASP A 517 9.24 32.37 30.41
C ASP A 517 10.29 33.48 30.47
N PHE A 518 11.55 33.17 30.17
CA PHE A 518 12.62 34.17 30.12
C PHE A 518 12.35 35.22 29.04
N ASN A 519 11.94 34.81 27.83
CA ASN A 519 11.66 35.74 26.77
C ASN A 519 10.42 36.60 27.05
N ALA A 520 9.37 36.04 27.66
CA ALA A 520 8.19 36.80 28.10
C ALA A 520 8.56 37.88 29.13
N ASN A 521 9.40 37.54 30.09
CA ASN A 521 9.89 38.51 31.10
C ASN A 521 10.79 39.57 30.48
N LEU A 522 11.63 39.20 29.49
CA LEU A 522 12.48 40.14 28.76
C LEU A 522 11.64 41.09 27.87
N GLN A 523 10.56 40.61 27.28
CA GLN A 523 9.63 41.41 26.48
C GLN A 523 8.82 42.36 27.37
N SER A 524 8.37 41.89 28.55
CA SER A 524 7.72 42.74 29.54
C SER A 524 8.67 43.84 30.02
N TYR A 525 9.94 43.51 30.20
CA TYR A 525 10.99 44.46 30.53
C TYR A 525 11.15 45.54 29.44
N LYS A 526 11.22 45.13 28.15
CA LYS A 526 11.34 46.06 27.02
C LYS A 526 10.12 46.97 26.87
N SER A 527 8.92 46.51 27.15
CA SER A 527 7.68 47.28 26.99
C SER A 527 7.47 48.30 28.12
N ASN A 528 8.05 48.05 29.28
CA ASN A 528 7.88 48.92 30.45
C ASN A 528 8.98 49.99 30.59
N SER A 529 10.01 49.97 29.74
CA SER A 529 11.07 50.97 29.78
C SER A 529 11.19 51.68 28.43
N ASP A 530 10.69 52.89 28.34
CA ASP A 530 11.10 53.85 27.31
C ASP A 530 12.58 54.20 27.33
N ALA A 531 13.31 53.62 28.27
CA ALA A 531 14.72 53.75 28.42
C ALA A 531 15.35 52.38 28.63
N LEU A 532 15.82 51.80 27.57
CA LEU A 532 16.90 50.80 27.57
C LEU A 532 18.18 51.35 28.26
N LEU A 533 18.05 52.43 28.98
CA LEU A 533 19.07 53.03 29.80
C LEU A 533 18.94 52.48 31.18
N LEU A 534 19.60 51.34 31.41
CA LEU A 534 20.07 50.97 32.74
C LEU A 534 20.56 52.21 33.42
N PRO A 535 20.07 52.70 34.45
CA PRO A 535 19.96 52.20 35.80
C PRO A 535 18.58 52.38 36.45
N THR A 536 17.56 52.61 35.70
CA THR A 536 16.26 53.08 36.21
C THR A 536 15.15 52.03 36.22
N LEU A 537 15.51 50.75 36.10
CA LEU A 537 14.51 49.70 36.22
C LEU A 537 13.95 49.60 37.64
N PRO A 538 12.63 49.40 37.76
CA PRO A 538 12.03 49.12 39.06
C PRO A 538 12.71 47.91 39.68
N PRO A 539 13.08 47.97 40.96
CA PRO A 539 13.69 46.83 41.68
C PRO A 539 12.89 45.53 41.57
N THR A 540 11.59 45.63 41.44
CA THR A 540 10.66 44.51 41.26
C THR A 540 10.93 43.74 39.98
N THR A 541 11.19 44.39 38.84
CA THR A 541 11.42 43.74 37.55
C THR A 541 12.72 42.92 37.54
N TRP A 542 13.76 43.43 38.20
CA TRP A 542 15.01 42.69 38.38
C TRP A 542 14.85 41.51 39.33
N ALA A 543 14.06 41.68 40.42
CA ALA A 543 13.75 40.60 41.33
C ALA A 543 12.98 39.47 40.63
N ASP A 544 12.01 39.81 39.76
CA ASP A 544 11.24 38.85 38.99
C ASP A 544 12.13 38.11 37.98
N LEU A 545 13.00 38.82 37.29
CA LEU A 545 13.95 38.21 36.34
C LEU A 545 14.93 37.27 37.07
N ASN A 546 15.47 37.70 38.18
CA ASN A 546 16.36 36.87 39.03
C ASN A 546 15.63 35.63 39.55
N THR A 547 14.39 35.79 40.01
CA THR A 547 13.57 34.67 40.49
C THR A 547 13.31 33.65 39.37
N THR A 548 13.03 34.13 38.16
CA THR A 548 12.81 33.27 36.98
C THR A 548 14.07 32.49 36.63
N VAL A 549 15.22 33.16 36.54
CA VAL A 549 16.51 32.52 36.23
C VAL A 549 16.93 31.53 37.31
N THR A 550 16.76 31.89 38.59
CA THR A 550 17.07 31.00 39.74
C THR A 550 16.16 29.76 39.73
N SER A 551 14.87 29.93 39.48
CA SER A 551 13.92 28.82 39.34
C SER A 551 14.28 27.90 38.18
N ALA A 552 14.64 28.48 37.05
CA ALA A 552 15.05 27.74 35.84
C ALA A 552 16.33 26.93 36.11
N ALA A 553 17.35 27.54 36.71
CA ALA A 553 18.60 26.86 37.07
C ALA A 553 18.37 25.71 38.06
N THR A 554 17.49 25.92 39.06
CA THR A 554 17.14 24.88 40.04
C THR A 554 16.38 23.72 39.39
N LYS A 555 15.42 24.02 38.52
CA LYS A 555 14.67 23.00 37.79
C LYS A 555 15.59 22.18 36.86
N THR A 556 16.51 22.85 36.18
CA THR A 556 17.51 22.19 35.30
C THR A 556 18.44 21.29 36.13
N LYS A 557 18.92 21.76 37.27
CA LYS A 557 19.76 20.97 38.19
C LYS A 557 19.06 19.70 38.68
N ASN A 558 17.77 19.79 38.97
CA ASN A 558 16.98 18.66 39.48
C ASN A 558 16.60 17.64 38.40
N LEU A 559 16.81 17.98 37.14
CA LEU A 559 16.54 17.07 36.00
C LEU A 559 17.69 16.14 35.69
N VAL A 560 18.89 16.43 36.12
CA VAL A 560 20.03 15.53 35.94
C VAL A 560 19.76 14.25 36.75
N ASP A 561 19.31 13.20 36.07
CA ASP A 561 19.07 11.91 36.70
C ASP A 561 20.37 11.09 36.66
N PRO A 562 20.93 10.74 37.82
CA PRO A 562 22.17 9.97 37.92
C PRO A 562 22.03 8.55 37.32
N LYS A 563 20.82 8.10 37.03
CA LYS A 563 20.59 6.79 36.38
C LYS A 563 20.73 6.82 34.84
N VAL A 564 20.70 8.02 34.24
CA VAL A 564 20.78 8.21 32.76
C VAL A 564 22.18 8.67 32.34
N THR A 565 23.16 8.64 33.22
CA THR A 565 24.53 9.12 33.03
C THR A 565 25.37 8.44 31.94
N GLN A 566 24.80 7.61 31.10
CA GLN A 566 25.51 6.99 29.96
C GLN A 566 25.28 7.70 28.62
N THR A 567 24.45 8.72 28.54
CA THR A 567 24.26 9.53 27.33
C THR A 567 25.03 10.84 27.47
N THR A 568 26.28 10.82 27.08
CA THR A 568 27.23 11.93 27.10
C THR A 568 26.70 13.25 26.52
N ASP A 569 25.80 13.16 25.55
CA ASP A 569 25.30 14.35 24.86
C ASP A 569 24.25 15.13 25.66
N VAL A 570 23.31 14.43 26.33
CA VAL A 570 22.26 15.09 27.15
C VAL A 570 22.85 15.74 28.41
N ASP A 571 23.80 15.06 29.05
CA ASP A 571 24.48 15.61 30.22
C ASP A 571 25.32 16.84 29.87
N GLN A 572 25.95 16.86 28.69
CA GLN A 572 26.68 18.04 28.20
C GLN A 572 25.73 19.21 27.91
N ILE A 573 24.56 18.94 27.30
CA ILE A 573 23.56 19.98 27.03
C ILE A 573 22.99 20.54 28.33
N LEU A 574 22.63 19.68 29.29
CA LEU A 574 22.13 20.10 30.59
C LEU A 574 23.19 20.85 31.40
N GLY A 575 24.44 20.37 31.35
CA GLY A 575 25.57 21.04 32.00
C GLY A 575 25.82 22.43 31.40
N SER A 576 25.77 22.57 30.07
CA SER A 576 25.92 23.85 29.39
C SER A 576 24.76 24.80 29.70
N LEU A 577 23.53 24.30 29.73
CA LEU A 577 22.34 25.07 30.09
C LEU A 577 22.42 25.55 31.54
N TYR A 578 22.78 24.65 32.47
CA TYR A 578 22.97 25.00 33.90
C TYR A 578 24.03 26.07 34.09
N GLN A 579 25.19 25.93 33.41
CA GLN A 579 26.27 26.94 33.48
C GLN A 579 25.79 28.29 32.90
N SER A 580 25.09 28.28 31.78
CA SER A 580 24.54 29.51 31.17
C SER A 580 23.54 30.21 32.08
N LEU A 581 22.62 29.44 32.71
CA LEU A 581 21.65 29.97 33.64
C LEU A 581 22.30 30.48 34.94
N SER A 582 23.34 29.80 35.43
CA SER A 582 24.11 30.21 36.62
C SER A 582 24.89 31.51 36.33
N LEU A 583 25.48 31.64 35.15
CA LEU A 583 26.14 32.90 34.74
C LEU A 583 25.13 34.04 34.63
N LEU A 584 23.96 33.78 34.05
CA LEU A 584 22.89 34.77 33.94
C LEU A 584 22.35 35.18 35.32
N GLN A 585 22.22 34.25 36.24
CA GLN A 585 21.85 34.50 37.64
C GLN A 585 22.88 35.39 38.34
N ASN A 586 24.16 35.04 38.21
CA ASN A 586 25.24 35.83 38.81
C ASN A 586 25.31 37.24 38.20
N TYR A 587 25.09 37.37 36.89
CA TYR A 587 25.01 38.64 36.20
C TYR A 587 23.82 39.48 36.71
N THR A 588 22.66 38.88 36.87
CA THR A 588 21.46 39.55 37.38
C THR A 588 21.65 40.03 38.83
N ILE A 589 22.25 39.20 39.67
CA ILE A 589 22.57 39.56 41.06
C ILE A 589 23.60 40.69 41.11
N PHE A 590 24.62 40.64 40.26
CA PHE A 590 25.67 41.65 40.17
C PHE A 590 25.12 43.01 39.71
N THR A 591 24.24 43.03 38.72
CA THR A 591 23.63 44.27 38.21
C THR A 591 22.62 44.90 39.17
N LEU A 592 22.00 44.11 40.06
CA LEU A 592 21.14 44.63 41.15
C LEU A 592 21.94 45.34 42.23
N GLY A 593 23.20 45.02 42.40
CA GLY A 593 24.05 45.53 43.51
C GLY A 593 24.94 46.71 43.16
N GLN A 594 25.24 46.98 41.88
CA GLN A 594 26.21 48.04 41.49
C GLN A 594 25.90 48.61 40.12
N SER A 595 26.08 49.93 39.96
CA SER A 595 25.89 50.70 38.76
C SER A 595 26.95 50.50 37.65
N THR A 596 27.88 49.58 37.81
CA THR A 596 28.90 49.24 36.82
C THR A 596 28.46 48.15 35.91
N VAL A 597 28.07 48.56 34.75
CA VAL A 597 27.62 47.65 33.69
C VAL A 597 28.81 46.85 33.16
N PHE A 598 28.61 45.56 32.93
CA PHE A 598 29.52 44.72 32.15
C PHE A 598 29.56 45.29 30.73
N PRO A 599 30.68 45.79 30.21
CA PRO A 599 30.73 46.49 28.91
C PRO A 599 30.24 45.64 27.74
N GLY A 600 30.40 44.32 27.83
CA GLY A 600 29.94 43.39 26.78
C GLY A 600 28.45 43.12 26.76
N ALA A 601 27.75 43.26 27.90
CA ALA A 601 26.31 42.97 27.98
C ALA A 601 25.45 44.19 27.60
N GLN A 602 25.96 45.40 27.85
CA GLN A 602 25.31 46.64 27.41
C GLN A 602 25.26 46.73 25.90
N ALA A 603 26.34 46.30 25.21
CA ALA A 603 26.38 46.23 23.76
C ALA A 603 25.35 45.26 23.16
N CYS A 604 24.92 44.20 23.90
CA CYS A 604 23.94 43.25 23.41
C CYS A 604 22.47 43.68 23.62
N ILE A 605 22.25 44.71 24.44
CA ILE A 605 20.93 45.30 24.71
C ILE A 605 20.59 46.40 23.70
N ASP A 606 21.57 46.99 23.05
CA ASP A 606 21.36 47.98 22.02
C ASP A 606 20.90 47.29 20.70
N PRO A 607 19.69 47.63 20.18
CA PRO A 607 19.18 47.01 18.95
C PRO A 607 20.09 47.20 17.76
N ALA A 608 20.88 48.27 17.70
CA ALA A 608 21.83 48.54 16.64
C ALA A 608 23.05 47.59 16.69
N VAL A 609 23.41 47.11 17.85
CA VAL A 609 24.55 46.21 18.09
C VAL A 609 24.09 44.75 18.11
N ALA A 610 22.85 44.47 18.51
CA ALA A 610 22.27 43.09 18.52
C ALA A 610 22.24 42.49 17.10
N ASN A 611 22.18 43.29 16.06
CA ASN A 611 22.26 42.87 14.67
C ASN A 611 23.67 42.74 14.13
N SER A 612 24.71 43.11 14.90
CA SER A 612 26.09 42.99 14.47
C SER A 612 26.63 41.57 14.65
N SER A 613 27.39 41.10 13.67
CA SER A 613 28.01 39.77 13.63
C SER A 613 29.17 39.56 14.61
N THR A 614 29.33 40.43 15.64
CA THR A 614 30.37 40.29 16.65
C THR A 614 30.03 39.16 17.62
N ALA A 615 31.00 38.31 17.88
CA ALA A 615 30.85 37.12 18.72
C ALA A 615 30.34 37.42 20.17
N ALA A 616 30.43 38.66 20.65
CA ALA A 616 29.96 39.11 21.96
C ALA A 616 28.43 39.28 22.04
N CYS A 617 27.75 39.49 20.91
CA CYS A 617 26.30 39.73 20.81
C CYS A 617 25.54 38.58 20.13
N ARG A 618 26.20 37.50 19.80
CA ARG A 618 25.46 36.28 19.51
C ARG A 618 24.72 35.99 20.82
N SER A 619 23.38 36.11 20.77
CA SER A 619 22.51 35.40 21.73
C SER A 619 23.22 34.12 22.06
N PRO A 620 23.59 33.86 23.30
CA PRO A 620 23.98 32.53 23.63
C PRO A 620 22.82 31.71 23.07
N THR A 621 23.06 30.93 22.06
CA THR A 621 22.15 29.89 21.66
C THR A 621 22.12 29.01 22.87
N LEU A 622 21.27 29.39 23.80
CA LEU A 622 21.05 28.70 25.07
C LEU A 622 20.53 27.28 24.80
N LEU A 623 20.24 27.07 23.56
CA LEU A 623 19.88 25.77 23.01
C LEU A 623 20.72 25.53 21.76
N PRO A 624 21.45 24.42 21.65
CA PRO A 624 21.97 23.94 20.41
C PRO A 624 20.84 23.90 19.39
N LYS A 625 21.10 24.26 18.13
CA LYS A 625 20.12 24.20 17.04
C LYS A 625 19.43 22.83 16.91
N GLU A 626 20.03 21.81 17.49
CA GLU A 626 19.54 20.42 17.57
C GLU A 626 18.38 20.23 18.53
N LEU A 627 18.24 21.07 19.55
CA LEU A 627 17.08 21.04 20.46
C LEU A 627 15.90 21.92 19.99
N MET A 628 16.10 22.73 18.94
CA MET A 628 15.02 23.52 18.33
C MET A 628 14.39 22.86 17.09
N LYS A 629 14.85 21.67 16.69
CA LYS A 629 14.24 20.80 15.67
C LYS A 629 13.30 19.80 16.29
#